data_385938eb30f4cff85618cff026c498a5
#
_entry.id   385938eb30f4cff85618cff026c498a5
#
_cell.length_a   1.000
_cell.length_b   1.000
_cell.length_c   1.000
_cell.angle_alpha   90.00
_cell.angle_beta   90.00
_cell.angle_gamma   90.00
#
_symmetry.space_group_name_H-M   'P 1'
#
loop_
_entity.id
_entity.type
_entity.pdbx_description
1 polymer ?
#
loop_
_entity_poly.entity_id
_entity_poly.type
_entity_poly.pdbx_seq_one_letter_code
_entity_poly.pdbx_strand_id
1 'polypeptide(L)'
;MAQDDISFTDLMASSIHDMKNSLNVQISALEKIAAQCKAHGDTQDYTDLGGVIYQANRMNANLIQLLSLYKLDKAIYPVDIAECPVAELIEDALAMYRPVMAFKDIGVVVDCDADCYWYLDRDLMTGVLLNALNNAFHYTRDRIRIAARIDGSSLELRVEDNGQGYPAHMLRDERVNASAAGVNFRTGSTGLGFYFSAQVARVHKNGGRQGMLIIENGGAWGGGCFVVRLP
;
A
#
# COMPACT_ATOMS: atom_id res chain seq x y z
N MET A 1 -37.59 13.79 19.91
CA MET A 1 -36.17 13.47 20.15
C MET A 1 -35.88 12.30 19.21
N ALA A 2 -35.20 12.55 18.09
CA ALA A 2 -34.75 11.49 17.20
C ALA A 2 -33.59 10.74 17.94
N GLN A 3 -33.81 9.47 18.21
CA GLN A 3 -32.77 8.58 18.66
C GLN A 3 -31.84 8.44 17.45
N ASP A 4 -30.64 9.04 17.52
CA ASP A 4 -29.55 8.74 16.57
C ASP A 4 -29.17 7.26 16.77
N ASP A 5 -29.80 6.40 15.96
CA ASP A 5 -29.37 4.99 15.85
C ASP A 5 -27.97 4.97 15.28
N ILE A 6 -26.99 4.82 16.16
CA ILE A 6 -25.59 4.64 15.75
C ILE A 6 -25.54 3.37 14.89
N SER A 7 -25.22 3.54 13.63
CA SER A 7 -25.08 2.42 12.70
C SER A 7 -23.96 1.49 13.19
N PHE A 8 -24.16 0.16 13.10
CA PHE A 8 -23.10 -0.82 13.36
C PHE A 8 -21.80 -0.49 12.62
N THR A 9 -21.92 0.05 11.42
CA THR A 9 -20.80 0.47 10.59
C THR A 9 -20.03 1.66 11.19
N ASP A 10 -20.74 2.59 11.84
CA ASP A 10 -20.11 3.75 12.52
C ASP A 10 -19.38 3.31 13.79
N LEU A 11 -19.94 2.35 14.53
CA LEU A 11 -19.26 1.71 15.66
C LEU A 11 -17.99 0.99 15.22
N MET A 12 -18.03 0.27 14.10
CA MET A 12 -16.87 -0.40 13.53
C MET A 12 -15.78 0.61 13.13
N ALA A 13 -16.17 1.71 12.47
CA ALA A 13 -15.23 2.76 12.07
C ALA A 13 -14.55 3.42 13.27
N SER A 14 -15.32 3.71 14.34
CA SER A 14 -14.78 4.23 15.61
C SER A 14 -13.80 3.24 16.24
N SER A 15 -14.16 1.96 16.31
CA SER A 15 -13.29 0.91 16.85
C SER A 15 -11.99 0.76 16.07
N ILE A 16 -12.06 0.83 14.73
CA ILE A 16 -10.85 0.78 13.87
C ILE A 16 -9.97 2.00 14.13
N HIS A 17 -10.56 3.19 14.30
CA HIS A 17 -9.82 4.40 14.63
C HIS A 17 -9.06 4.25 15.97
N ASP A 18 -9.72 3.72 16.98
CA ASP A 18 -9.13 3.54 18.31
C ASP A 18 -8.02 2.46 18.29
N MET A 19 -8.23 1.36 17.57
CA MET A 19 -7.21 0.34 17.34
C MET A 19 -5.98 0.91 16.64
N LYS A 20 -6.17 1.74 15.59
CA LYS A 20 -5.08 2.43 14.89
C LYS A 20 -4.26 3.30 15.85
N ASN A 21 -4.93 4.10 16.69
CA ASN A 21 -4.26 4.98 17.64
C ASN A 21 -3.45 4.18 18.68
N SER A 22 -4.03 3.11 19.23
CA SER A 22 -3.35 2.22 20.16
C SER A 22 -2.12 1.57 19.53
N LEU A 23 -2.24 1.13 18.27
CA LEU A 23 -1.16 0.50 17.53
C LEU A 23 -0.01 1.48 17.23
N ASN A 24 -0.32 2.72 16.89
CA ASN A 24 0.69 3.77 16.69
C ASN A 24 1.52 4.02 17.95
N VAL A 25 0.90 4.03 19.13
CA VAL A 25 1.61 4.16 20.42
C VAL A 25 2.55 2.99 20.64
N GLN A 26 2.10 1.76 20.34
CA GLN A 26 2.93 0.55 20.47
C GLN A 26 4.11 0.56 19.49
N ILE A 27 3.88 0.94 18.23
CA ILE A 27 4.94 1.06 17.22
C ILE A 27 6.00 2.06 17.69
N SER A 28 5.60 3.25 18.16
CA SER A 28 6.54 4.27 18.64
C SER A 28 7.34 3.79 19.87
N ALA A 29 6.75 2.98 20.75
CA ALA A 29 7.47 2.38 21.87
C ALA A 29 8.50 1.34 21.41
N LEU A 30 8.13 0.47 20.46
CA LEU A 30 9.02 -0.54 19.88
C LEU A 30 10.19 0.11 19.12
N GLU A 31 9.95 1.18 18.36
CA GLU A 31 11.00 1.94 17.66
C GLU A 31 12.02 2.55 18.62
N LYS A 32 11.56 3.07 19.77
CA LYS A 32 12.47 3.58 20.82
C LYS A 32 13.34 2.46 21.40
N ILE A 33 12.76 1.29 21.68
CA ILE A 33 13.49 0.12 22.18
C ILE A 33 14.50 -0.35 21.13
N ALA A 34 14.10 -0.46 19.87
CA ALA A 34 14.99 -0.85 18.78
C ALA A 34 16.18 0.13 18.63
N ALA A 35 15.93 1.44 18.76
CA ALA A 35 17.00 2.45 18.74
C ALA A 35 17.99 2.27 19.91
N GLN A 36 17.52 1.89 21.10
CA GLN A 36 18.36 1.60 22.25
C GLN A 36 19.19 0.33 22.04
N CYS A 37 18.61 -0.77 21.55
CA CYS A 37 19.35 -1.99 21.21
C CYS A 37 20.46 -1.73 20.21
N LYS A 38 20.15 -0.94 19.15
CA LYS A 38 21.15 -0.52 18.18
C LYS A 38 22.30 0.27 18.81
N ALA A 39 22.00 1.20 19.72
CA ALA A 39 23.00 2.01 20.40
C ALA A 39 23.90 1.18 21.33
N HIS A 40 23.38 0.09 21.90
CA HIS A 40 24.13 -0.83 22.76
C HIS A 40 24.87 -1.94 21.98
N GLY A 41 24.71 -2.01 20.66
CA GLY A 41 25.33 -3.03 19.83
C GLY A 41 24.66 -4.41 19.89
N ASP A 42 23.44 -4.47 20.41
CA ASP A 42 22.66 -5.71 20.49
C ASP A 42 21.97 -5.98 19.14
N THR A 43 22.72 -6.63 18.27
CA THR A 43 22.30 -6.85 16.88
C THR A 43 21.13 -7.83 16.77
N GLN A 44 21.08 -8.85 17.65
CA GLN A 44 20.01 -9.85 17.61
C GLN A 44 18.67 -9.25 18.03
N ASP A 45 18.62 -8.58 19.16
CA ASP A 45 17.39 -7.94 19.67
C ASP A 45 16.92 -6.82 18.72
N TYR A 46 17.84 -6.07 18.14
CA TYR A 46 17.50 -5.07 17.09
C TYR A 46 16.82 -5.71 15.89
N THR A 47 17.32 -6.86 15.46
CA THR A 47 16.75 -7.62 14.33
C THR A 47 15.36 -8.16 14.64
N ASP A 48 15.20 -8.78 15.81
CA ASP A 48 13.92 -9.37 16.23
C ASP A 48 12.84 -8.29 16.41
N LEU A 49 13.20 -7.16 17.01
CA LEU A 49 12.34 -5.98 17.11
C LEU A 49 11.96 -5.42 15.74
N GLY A 50 12.88 -5.40 14.78
CA GLY A 50 12.60 -4.99 13.42
C GLY A 50 11.47 -5.81 12.77
N GLY A 51 11.46 -7.13 13.01
CA GLY A 51 10.39 -8.02 12.58
C GLY A 51 9.04 -7.69 13.23
N VAL A 52 9.02 -7.42 14.53
CA VAL A 52 7.80 -7.04 15.27
C VAL A 52 7.26 -5.70 14.79
N ILE A 53 8.12 -4.69 14.64
CA ILE A 53 7.76 -3.36 14.13
C ILE A 53 7.16 -3.47 12.73
N TYR A 54 7.77 -4.29 11.85
CA TYR A 54 7.22 -4.53 10.51
C TYR A 54 5.79 -5.10 10.55
N GLN A 55 5.55 -6.11 11.39
CA GLN A 55 4.20 -6.69 11.53
C GLN A 55 3.20 -5.68 12.09
N ALA A 56 3.60 -4.89 13.07
CA ALA A 56 2.76 -3.84 13.66
C ALA A 56 2.41 -2.76 12.63
N ASN A 57 3.38 -2.29 11.84
CA ASN A 57 3.15 -1.34 10.73
C ASN A 57 2.22 -1.92 9.66
N ARG A 58 2.36 -3.21 9.32
CA ARG A 58 1.45 -3.90 8.39
C ARG A 58 0.02 -3.94 8.92
N MET A 59 -0.17 -4.24 10.20
CA MET A 59 -1.51 -4.21 10.82
C MET A 59 -2.10 -2.80 10.79
N ASN A 60 -1.31 -1.79 11.11
CA ASN A 60 -1.73 -0.39 11.05
C ASN A 60 -2.14 0.03 9.63
N ALA A 61 -1.37 -0.33 8.62
CA ALA A 61 -1.72 -0.08 7.21
C ALA A 61 -3.05 -0.73 6.83
N ASN A 62 -3.31 -1.97 7.25
CA ASN A 62 -4.57 -2.65 7.00
C ASN A 62 -5.76 -1.93 7.67
N LEU A 63 -5.60 -1.42 8.89
CA LEU A 63 -6.65 -0.64 9.58
C LEU A 63 -6.93 0.68 8.86
N ILE A 64 -5.88 1.38 8.40
CA ILE A 64 -6.02 2.61 7.61
C ILE A 64 -6.77 2.31 6.31
N GLN A 65 -6.42 1.25 5.60
CA GLN A 65 -7.10 0.84 4.36
C GLN A 65 -8.59 0.56 4.60
N LEU A 66 -8.94 -0.18 5.67
CA LEU A 66 -10.33 -0.45 6.03
C LEU A 66 -11.11 0.84 6.32
N LEU A 67 -10.52 1.76 7.08
CA LEU A 67 -11.15 3.03 7.40
C LEU A 67 -11.32 3.91 6.15
N SER A 68 -10.31 3.94 5.28
CA SER A 68 -10.38 4.69 4.01
C SER A 68 -11.44 4.11 3.09
N LEU A 69 -11.51 2.79 2.95
CA LEU A 69 -12.58 2.11 2.18
C LEU A 69 -13.96 2.44 2.72
N TYR A 70 -14.15 2.39 4.04
CA TYR A 70 -15.40 2.77 4.66
C TYR A 70 -15.78 4.21 4.31
N LYS A 71 -14.85 5.16 4.45
CA LYS A 71 -15.09 6.57 4.15
C LYS A 71 -15.38 6.81 2.66
N LEU A 72 -14.69 6.09 1.77
CA LEU A 72 -14.93 6.16 0.31
C LEU A 72 -16.32 5.61 -0.05
N ASP A 73 -16.72 4.47 0.54
CA ASP A 73 -18.02 3.85 0.32
C ASP A 73 -19.17 4.76 0.76
N LYS A 74 -19.01 5.44 1.90
CA LYS A 74 -19.96 6.41 2.42
C LYS A 74 -19.92 7.79 1.75
N ALA A 75 -19.01 8.00 0.80
CA ALA A 75 -18.75 9.29 0.17
C ALA A 75 -18.43 10.43 1.18
N ILE A 76 -17.83 10.09 2.32
CA ILE A 76 -17.41 11.05 3.35
C ILE A 76 -15.90 11.28 3.37
N TYR A 77 -15.16 10.60 2.48
CA TYR A 77 -13.73 10.86 2.29
C TYR A 77 -13.57 12.11 1.39
N PRO A 78 -12.95 13.18 1.90
CA PRO A 78 -12.68 14.37 1.07
C PRO A 78 -11.46 14.07 0.18
N VAL A 79 -11.71 13.52 -1.01
CA VAL A 79 -10.62 13.24 -1.97
C VAL A 79 -9.96 14.56 -2.36
N ASP A 80 -8.66 14.68 -2.11
CA ASP A 80 -7.85 15.88 -2.38
C ASP A 80 -6.88 15.59 -3.55
N ILE A 81 -7.32 15.92 -4.76
CA ILE A 81 -6.51 15.77 -5.97
C ILE A 81 -5.65 17.03 -6.15
N ALA A 82 -4.39 16.94 -5.76
CA ALA A 82 -3.42 18.02 -5.88
C ALA A 82 -2.20 17.59 -6.72
N GLU A 83 -1.42 18.56 -7.19
CA GLU A 83 -0.14 18.29 -7.82
C GLU A 83 0.82 17.67 -6.82
N CYS A 84 1.39 16.53 -7.18
CA CYS A 84 2.25 15.75 -6.31
C CYS A 84 3.53 15.33 -7.03
N PRO A 85 4.71 15.56 -6.46
CA PRO A 85 5.97 15.03 -6.96
C PRO A 85 6.02 13.52 -6.72
N VAL A 86 5.92 12.75 -7.81
CA VAL A 86 5.80 11.27 -7.75
C VAL A 86 7.05 10.62 -7.17
N ALA A 87 8.22 11.18 -7.45
CA ALA A 87 9.49 10.69 -6.90
C ALA A 87 9.51 10.78 -5.36
N GLU A 88 9.05 11.89 -4.78
CA GLU A 88 8.97 12.05 -3.33
C GLU A 88 7.94 11.09 -2.71
N LEU A 89 6.79 10.90 -3.37
CA LEU A 89 5.78 9.94 -2.92
C LEU A 89 6.35 8.51 -2.84
N ILE A 90 7.16 8.11 -3.82
CA ILE A 90 7.84 6.81 -3.83
C ILE A 90 8.85 6.71 -2.69
N GLU A 91 9.68 7.74 -2.49
CA GLU A 91 10.70 7.76 -1.44
C GLU A 91 10.08 7.72 -0.03
N ASP A 92 8.99 8.46 0.20
CA ASP A 92 8.26 8.42 1.48
C ASP A 92 7.70 7.03 1.77
N ALA A 93 7.12 6.37 0.76
CA ALA A 93 6.63 5.00 0.92
C ALA A 93 7.78 4.02 1.19
N LEU A 94 8.91 4.15 0.51
CA LEU A 94 10.10 3.31 0.71
C LEU A 94 10.75 3.52 2.07
N ALA A 95 10.72 4.73 2.62
CA ALA A 95 11.33 5.03 3.91
C ALA A 95 10.80 4.11 5.03
N MET A 96 9.52 3.71 4.95
CA MET A 96 8.90 2.78 5.90
C MET A 96 9.45 1.35 5.80
N TYR A 97 10.02 0.97 4.66
CA TYR A 97 10.56 -0.38 4.41
C TYR A 97 12.07 -0.46 4.50
N ARG A 98 12.79 0.66 4.62
CA ARG A 98 14.28 0.66 4.71
C ARG A 98 14.84 -0.31 5.76
N PRO A 99 14.29 -0.41 7.00
CA PRO A 99 14.79 -1.37 7.99
C PRO A 99 14.61 -2.83 7.54
N VAL A 100 13.47 -3.16 6.92
CA VAL A 100 13.17 -4.50 6.43
C VAL A 100 14.04 -4.85 5.22
N MET A 101 14.28 -3.88 4.33
CA MET A 101 15.14 -4.03 3.16
C MET A 101 16.56 -4.42 3.56
N ALA A 102 17.14 -3.68 4.50
CA ALA A 102 18.48 -3.95 5.01
C ALA A 102 18.60 -5.33 5.67
N PHE A 103 17.53 -5.78 6.34
CA PHE A 103 17.50 -7.06 7.04
C PHE A 103 17.37 -8.25 6.07
N LYS A 104 16.56 -8.14 5.01
CA LYS A 104 16.31 -9.22 4.04
C LYS A 104 17.27 -9.22 2.86
N ASP A 105 18.23 -8.29 2.80
CA ASP A 105 19.14 -8.09 1.67
C ASP A 105 18.39 -7.92 0.32
N ILE A 106 17.29 -7.15 0.35
CA ILE A 106 16.47 -6.88 -0.82
C ILE A 106 16.97 -5.60 -1.49
N GLY A 107 17.44 -5.72 -2.73
CA GLY A 107 17.78 -4.59 -3.57
C GLY A 107 16.54 -3.90 -4.13
N VAL A 108 16.49 -2.57 -4.03
CA VAL A 108 15.41 -1.77 -4.61
C VAL A 108 15.98 -0.77 -5.61
N VAL A 109 15.35 -0.72 -6.78
CA VAL A 109 15.65 0.24 -7.85
C VAL A 109 14.43 1.14 -8.06
N VAL A 110 14.63 2.45 -8.02
CA VAL A 110 13.62 3.45 -8.37
C VAL A 110 13.93 4.01 -9.76
N ASP A 111 12.97 3.89 -10.67
CA ASP A 111 13.03 4.39 -12.05
C ASP A 111 11.89 5.41 -12.23
N CYS A 112 12.14 6.61 -11.75
CA CYS A 112 11.23 7.75 -11.81
C CYS A 112 12.03 9.01 -12.06
N ASP A 113 11.61 9.82 -13.03
CA ASP A 113 12.21 11.12 -13.26
C ASP A 113 11.95 12.04 -12.06
N ALA A 114 12.97 12.83 -11.68
CA ALA A 114 12.86 13.77 -10.56
C ALA A 114 11.74 14.82 -10.79
N ASP A 115 11.52 15.17 -12.05
CA ASP A 115 10.49 16.14 -12.48
C ASP A 115 9.16 15.46 -12.86
N CYS A 116 8.92 14.24 -12.39
CA CYS A 116 7.64 13.55 -12.57
C CYS A 116 6.60 14.08 -11.58
N TYR A 117 5.67 14.90 -12.05
CA TYR A 117 4.55 15.43 -11.28
C TYR A 117 3.24 14.91 -11.83
N TRP A 118 2.28 14.62 -10.95
CA TRP A 118 0.94 14.22 -11.34
C TRP A 118 -0.12 14.70 -10.35
N TYR A 119 -1.35 14.84 -10.82
CA TYR A 119 -2.49 15.21 -9.98
C TYR A 119 -3.09 13.97 -9.33
N LEU A 120 -2.94 13.84 -8.03
CA LEU A 120 -3.40 12.67 -7.27
C LEU A 120 -3.66 13.03 -5.80
N ASP A 121 -4.42 12.18 -5.10
CA ASP A 121 -4.54 12.22 -3.66
C ASP A 121 -3.33 11.49 -3.05
N ARG A 122 -2.44 12.27 -2.41
CA ARG A 122 -1.17 11.77 -1.87
C ARG A 122 -1.37 10.68 -0.81
N ASP A 123 -2.34 10.87 0.10
CA ASP A 123 -2.57 9.94 1.20
C ASP A 123 -3.11 8.61 0.71
N LEU A 124 -4.09 8.64 -0.19
CA LEU A 124 -4.63 7.44 -0.81
C LEU A 124 -3.57 6.70 -1.63
N MET A 125 -2.78 7.41 -2.42
CA MET A 125 -1.74 6.79 -3.25
C MET A 125 -0.56 6.28 -2.44
N THR A 126 -0.20 6.93 -1.32
CA THR A 126 0.73 6.36 -0.33
C THR A 126 0.23 5.00 0.15
N GLY A 127 -1.06 4.89 0.51
CA GLY A 127 -1.66 3.62 0.91
C GLY A 127 -1.58 2.55 -0.18
N VAL A 128 -1.75 2.92 -1.45
CA VAL A 128 -1.61 2.02 -2.60
C VAL A 128 -0.16 1.54 -2.77
N LEU A 129 0.80 2.46 -2.69
CA LEU A 129 2.23 2.11 -2.76
C LEU A 129 2.65 1.19 -1.61
N LEU A 130 2.23 1.47 -0.38
CA LEU A 130 2.52 0.63 0.78
C LEU A 130 1.95 -0.78 0.60
N ASN A 131 0.76 -0.91 0.02
CA ASN A 131 0.17 -2.21 -0.31
C ASN A 131 0.98 -2.96 -1.38
N ALA A 132 1.35 -2.28 -2.47
CA ALA A 132 2.17 -2.85 -3.53
C ALA A 132 3.55 -3.30 -3.01
N LEU A 133 4.21 -2.46 -2.22
CA LEU A 133 5.49 -2.76 -1.59
C LEU A 133 5.39 -3.93 -0.62
N ASN A 134 4.35 -3.98 0.23
CA ASN A 134 4.14 -5.10 1.14
C ASN A 134 4.02 -6.43 0.38
N ASN A 135 3.30 -6.45 -0.74
CA ASN A 135 3.20 -7.62 -1.59
C ASN A 135 4.56 -7.95 -2.21
N ALA A 136 5.25 -6.98 -2.80
CA ALA A 136 6.55 -7.18 -3.41
C ALA A 136 7.58 -7.72 -2.39
N PHE A 137 7.68 -7.13 -1.19
CA PHE A 137 8.57 -7.62 -0.12
C PHE A 137 8.23 -9.02 0.40
N HIS A 138 6.97 -9.43 0.30
CA HIS A 138 6.55 -10.76 0.73
C HIS A 138 6.90 -11.83 -0.28
N TYR A 139 6.82 -11.54 -1.57
CA TYR A 139 6.91 -12.53 -2.64
C TYR A 139 8.20 -12.47 -3.46
N THR A 140 8.98 -11.37 -3.38
CA THR A 140 10.26 -11.24 -4.07
C THR A 140 11.28 -12.28 -3.60
N ARG A 141 12.24 -12.58 -4.46
CA ARG A 141 13.47 -13.29 -4.06
C ARG A 141 14.44 -12.32 -3.40
N ASP A 142 14.88 -11.30 -4.13
CA ASP A 142 15.89 -10.34 -3.67
C ASP A 142 15.82 -8.96 -4.35
N ARG A 143 14.87 -8.71 -5.29
CA ARG A 143 14.84 -7.46 -6.07
C ARG A 143 13.44 -6.91 -6.27
N ILE A 144 13.31 -5.60 -6.04
CA ILE A 144 12.09 -4.85 -6.31
C ILE A 144 12.45 -3.63 -7.16
N ARG A 145 11.64 -3.36 -8.19
CA ARG A 145 11.72 -2.14 -8.98
C ARG A 145 10.42 -1.36 -8.85
N ILE A 146 10.56 -0.06 -8.61
CA ILE A 146 9.45 0.88 -8.65
C ILE A 146 9.68 1.80 -9.84
N ALA A 147 8.75 1.84 -10.77
CA ALA A 147 8.83 2.72 -11.93
C ALA A 147 7.60 3.62 -12.00
N ALA A 148 7.83 4.88 -12.35
CA ALA A 148 6.77 5.83 -12.64
C ALA A 148 7.03 6.48 -13.99
N ARG A 149 6.03 6.47 -14.88
CA ARG A 149 6.15 7.06 -16.22
C ARG A 149 4.85 7.74 -16.62
N ILE A 150 5.00 8.86 -17.30
CA ILE A 150 3.88 9.53 -17.95
C ILE A 150 3.78 8.99 -19.38
N ASP A 151 2.66 8.35 -19.70
CA ASP A 151 2.33 7.87 -21.03
C ASP A 151 1.13 8.65 -21.56
N GLY A 152 1.42 9.60 -22.43
CA GLY A 152 0.43 10.53 -22.98
C GLY A 152 -0.25 11.36 -21.88
N SER A 153 -1.48 11.03 -21.57
CA SER A 153 -2.30 11.72 -20.57
C SER A 153 -2.62 10.82 -19.35
N SER A 154 -1.72 9.92 -19.03
CA SER A 154 -1.86 9.00 -17.89
C SER A 154 -0.53 8.82 -17.18
N LEU A 155 -0.57 8.75 -15.85
CA LEU A 155 0.54 8.27 -15.04
C LEU A 155 0.43 6.76 -14.93
N GLU A 156 1.49 6.04 -15.23
CA GLU A 156 1.65 4.63 -14.90
C GLU A 156 2.67 4.48 -13.77
N LEU A 157 2.23 3.93 -12.65
CA LEU A 157 3.06 3.58 -11.49
C LEU A 157 3.13 2.07 -11.37
N ARG A 158 4.34 1.51 -11.36
CA ARG A 158 4.60 0.06 -11.36
C ARG A 158 5.46 -0.32 -10.17
N VAL A 159 5.09 -1.40 -9.49
CA VAL A 159 5.94 -2.10 -8.52
C VAL A 159 6.15 -3.52 -9.02
N GLU A 160 7.38 -3.86 -9.33
CA GLU A 160 7.78 -5.13 -9.94
C GLU A 160 8.72 -5.88 -9.00
N ASP A 161 8.58 -7.20 -8.94
CA ASP A 161 9.46 -8.08 -8.18
C ASP A 161 10.09 -9.16 -9.08
N ASN A 162 11.02 -9.93 -8.53
CA ASN A 162 11.60 -11.10 -9.19
C ASN A 162 11.19 -12.43 -8.55
N GLY A 163 10.03 -12.45 -7.89
CA GLY A 163 9.48 -13.65 -7.26
C GLY A 163 8.80 -14.60 -8.24
N GLN A 164 7.83 -15.35 -7.73
CA GLN A 164 7.09 -16.36 -8.54
C GLN A 164 5.99 -15.75 -9.42
N GLY A 165 5.69 -14.46 -9.20
CA GLY A 165 4.57 -13.80 -9.85
C GLY A 165 3.20 -14.18 -9.27
N TYR A 166 2.16 -13.60 -9.86
CA TYR A 166 0.77 -13.85 -9.45
C TYR A 166 0.24 -15.18 -10.02
N PRO A 167 -0.57 -15.91 -9.26
CA PRO A 167 -1.23 -17.12 -9.76
C PRO A 167 -2.16 -16.83 -10.94
N ALA A 168 -2.28 -17.78 -11.88
CA ALA A 168 -3.03 -17.60 -13.11
C ALA A 168 -4.52 -17.20 -12.91
N HIS A 169 -5.13 -17.59 -11.79
CA HIS A 169 -6.51 -17.20 -11.49
C HIS A 169 -6.66 -15.70 -11.16
N MET A 170 -5.59 -15.05 -10.69
CA MET A 170 -5.58 -13.61 -10.42
C MET A 170 -5.34 -12.78 -11.68
N LEU A 171 -4.67 -13.35 -12.69
CA LEU A 171 -4.34 -12.68 -13.95
C LEU A 171 -5.49 -12.64 -14.96
N ARG A 172 -6.50 -13.51 -14.80
CA ARG A 172 -7.63 -13.63 -15.76
C ARG A 172 -8.56 -12.42 -15.75
N ASP A 173 -8.61 -11.71 -14.67
CA ASP A 173 -9.26 -10.41 -14.60
C ASP A 173 -8.24 -9.33 -14.93
N GLU A 174 -8.11 -8.97 -16.21
CA GLU A 174 -7.27 -7.86 -16.68
C GLU A 174 -7.58 -6.53 -15.98
N ARG A 175 -8.74 -6.49 -15.32
CA ARG A 175 -9.14 -5.46 -14.38
C ARG A 175 -9.50 -6.19 -13.10
N VAL A 176 -8.75 -6.00 -12.04
CA VAL A 176 -9.19 -6.43 -10.70
C VAL A 176 -10.50 -5.69 -10.43
N ASN A 177 -11.56 -6.22 -11.02
CA ASN A 177 -12.89 -5.71 -10.82
C ASN A 177 -13.18 -5.87 -9.35
N ALA A 178 -13.27 -4.74 -8.66
CA ALA A 178 -13.63 -4.62 -7.26
C ALA A 178 -15.10 -5.06 -7.06
N SER A 179 -15.41 -6.29 -7.39
CA SER A 179 -16.57 -6.95 -6.82
C SER A 179 -16.11 -7.56 -5.49
N ALA A 180 -16.87 -7.37 -4.44
CA ALA A 180 -16.64 -7.95 -3.11
C ALA A 180 -16.46 -9.49 -3.14
N ALA A 181 -16.71 -10.15 -4.27
CA ALA A 181 -16.52 -11.57 -4.52
C ALA A 181 -15.05 -12.02 -4.55
N GLY A 182 -14.07 -11.09 -4.65
CA GLY A 182 -12.64 -11.41 -4.67
C GLY A 182 -11.97 -11.46 -3.30
N VAL A 183 -12.65 -11.05 -2.22
CA VAL A 183 -12.10 -11.11 -0.86
C VAL A 183 -12.22 -12.53 -0.33
N ASN A 184 -11.20 -13.33 -0.54
CA ASN A 184 -11.18 -14.72 -0.06
C ASN A 184 -10.49 -14.79 1.31
N PHE A 185 -11.25 -14.69 2.38
CA PHE A 185 -10.77 -14.76 3.78
C PHE A 185 -10.11 -16.11 4.15
N ARG A 186 -10.15 -17.12 3.25
CA ARG A 186 -9.68 -18.48 3.55
C ARG A 186 -8.16 -18.69 3.31
N THR A 187 -7.48 -17.81 2.58
CA THR A 187 -6.08 -18.02 2.15
C THR A 187 -5.05 -17.17 2.88
N GLY A 188 -5.43 -16.46 3.96
CA GLY A 188 -4.50 -15.62 4.73
C GLY A 188 -4.07 -14.31 4.04
N SER A 189 -4.28 -14.16 2.75
CA SER A 189 -4.22 -12.90 2.03
C SER A 189 -5.66 -12.39 1.85
N THR A 190 -6.01 -11.34 2.59
CA THR A 190 -7.41 -10.87 2.67
C THR A 190 -7.96 -10.31 1.36
N GLY A 191 -7.15 -10.18 0.31
CA GLY A 191 -7.53 -9.47 -0.92
C GLY A 191 -7.86 -7.98 -0.72
N LEU A 192 -7.87 -7.52 0.55
CA LEU A 192 -8.24 -6.17 0.93
C LEU A 192 -7.36 -5.13 0.25
N GLY A 193 -6.06 -5.39 0.16
CA GLY A 193 -5.11 -4.46 -0.45
C GLY A 193 -5.37 -4.24 -1.94
N PHE A 194 -5.68 -5.30 -2.69
CA PHE A 194 -6.04 -5.16 -4.12
C PHE A 194 -7.37 -4.42 -4.28
N TYR A 195 -8.36 -4.76 -3.46
CA TYR A 195 -9.65 -4.07 -3.46
C TYR A 195 -9.49 -2.59 -3.14
N PHE A 196 -8.74 -2.26 -2.08
CA PHE A 196 -8.40 -0.88 -1.71
C PHE A 196 -7.73 -0.14 -2.87
N SER A 197 -6.68 -0.72 -3.45
CA SER A 197 -5.92 -0.09 -4.53
C SER A 197 -6.77 0.14 -5.78
N ALA A 198 -7.67 -0.79 -6.10
CA ALA A 198 -8.60 -0.64 -7.21
C ALA A 198 -9.62 0.49 -6.95
N GLN A 199 -10.16 0.60 -5.72
CA GLN A 199 -11.07 1.69 -5.36
C GLN A 199 -10.36 3.04 -5.39
N VAL A 200 -9.15 3.12 -4.84
CA VAL A 200 -8.33 4.34 -4.88
C VAL A 200 -8.03 4.74 -6.33
N ALA A 201 -7.63 3.81 -7.19
CA ALA A 201 -7.43 4.13 -8.59
C ALA A 201 -8.70 4.72 -9.24
N ARG A 202 -9.87 4.14 -8.96
CA ARG A 202 -11.16 4.57 -9.53
C ARG A 202 -11.63 5.95 -9.09
N VAL A 203 -11.28 6.41 -7.88
CA VAL A 203 -11.66 7.77 -7.44
C VAL A 203 -10.84 8.85 -8.12
N HIS A 204 -9.68 8.51 -8.69
CA HIS A 204 -8.90 9.40 -9.55
C HIS A 204 -9.53 9.45 -10.94
N LYS A 205 -10.17 10.57 -11.27
CA LYS A 205 -10.94 10.75 -12.51
C LYS A 205 -10.51 12.03 -13.22
N ASN A 206 -10.43 11.95 -14.55
CA ASN A 206 -10.18 13.10 -15.39
C ASN A 206 -10.85 12.94 -16.78
N GLY A 207 -11.66 13.91 -17.19
CA GLY A 207 -12.28 13.94 -18.54
C GLY A 207 -13.09 12.68 -18.90
N GLY A 208 -13.84 12.11 -17.95
CA GLY A 208 -14.61 10.88 -18.15
C GLY A 208 -13.81 9.57 -18.06
N ARG A 209 -12.48 9.66 -17.93
CA ARG A 209 -11.61 8.51 -17.65
C ARG A 209 -11.46 8.34 -16.15
N GLN A 210 -11.20 7.11 -15.72
CA GLN A 210 -10.90 6.79 -14.33
C GLN A 210 -9.66 5.91 -14.27
N GLY A 211 -8.95 5.99 -13.14
CA GLY A 211 -7.79 5.16 -12.90
C GLY A 211 -8.16 3.68 -12.77
N MET A 212 -7.17 2.83 -12.94
CA MET A 212 -7.32 1.39 -12.85
C MET A 212 -6.12 0.72 -12.19
N LEU A 213 -6.38 -0.42 -11.55
CA LEU A 213 -5.36 -1.34 -11.07
C LEU A 213 -5.25 -2.50 -12.06
N ILE A 214 -4.02 -2.86 -12.41
CA ILE A 214 -3.70 -4.00 -13.27
C ILE A 214 -2.69 -4.87 -12.51
N ILE A 215 -2.88 -6.19 -12.55
CA ILE A 215 -1.90 -7.17 -12.08
C ILE A 215 -1.47 -8.02 -13.26
N GLU A 216 -0.17 -8.15 -13.43
CA GLU A 216 0.43 -8.94 -14.50
C GLU A 216 1.69 -9.64 -14.00
N ASN A 217 2.21 -10.58 -14.79
CA ASN A 217 3.50 -11.21 -14.57
C ASN A 217 4.47 -10.81 -15.67
N GLY A 218 5.75 -10.86 -15.37
CA GLY A 218 6.82 -10.50 -16.31
C GLY A 218 7.62 -9.31 -15.82
N GLY A 219 7.38 -8.13 -16.38
CA GLY A 219 8.14 -6.94 -16.07
C GLY A 219 9.64 -7.09 -16.35
N ALA A 220 10.47 -6.25 -15.73
CA ALA A 220 11.90 -6.25 -15.97
C ALA A 220 12.61 -7.55 -15.49
N TRP A 221 12.01 -8.25 -14.51
CA TRP A 221 12.69 -9.37 -13.84
C TRP A 221 11.86 -10.66 -13.76
N GLY A 222 10.72 -10.72 -14.44
CA GLY A 222 9.94 -11.95 -14.65
C GLY A 222 9.03 -12.36 -13.48
N GLY A 223 8.93 -11.57 -12.44
CA GLY A 223 8.05 -11.82 -11.29
C GLY A 223 6.68 -11.15 -11.42
N GLY A 224 6.11 -10.74 -10.28
CA GLY A 224 4.84 -10.02 -10.24
C GLY A 224 5.00 -8.54 -10.59
N CYS A 225 3.98 -7.99 -11.23
CA CYS A 225 3.88 -6.56 -11.51
C CYS A 225 2.53 -6.04 -11.01
N PHE A 226 2.60 -5.09 -10.10
CA PHE A 226 1.47 -4.34 -9.60
C PHE A 226 1.47 -2.98 -10.30
N VAL A 227 0.45 -2.69 -11.09
CA VAL A 227 0.42 -1.50 -11.94
C VAL A 227 -0.81 -0.66 -11.64
N VAL A 228 -0.62 0.61 -11.38
CA VAL A 228 -1.70 1.60 -11.26
C VAL A 228 -1.57 2.61 -12.37
N ARG A 229 -2.66 2.81 -13.13
CA ARG A 229 -2.78 3.90 -14.10
C ARG A 229 -3.77 4.93 -13.61
N LEU A 230 -3.33 6.18 -13.60
CA LEU A 230 -4.15 7.35 -13.28
C LEU A 230 -4.32 8.22 -14.54
N PRO A 231 -5.54 8.74 -14.81
CA PRO A 231 -5.82 9.58 -15.98
C PRO A 231 -5.32 11.00 -15.83
#